data_7f53806c7eeb2be88a63c39647f6b62c
#
_entry.id   7f53806c7eeb2be88a63c39647f6b62c
#
_cell.length_a   1.000
_cell.length_b   1.000
_cell.length_c   1.000
_cell.angle_alpha   90.00
_cell.angle_beta   90.00
_cell.angle_gamma   90.00
#
_symmetry.space_group_name_H-M   'P 1'
#
loop_
_entity.id
_entity.type
_entity.pdbx_description
1 polymer ?
#
loop_
_entity_poly.entity_id
_entity_poly.type
_entity_poly.pdbx_seq_one_letter_code
_entity_poly.pdbx_strand_id
1 'polypeptide(L)'
;MAMVHRVSGIALALFLPLHFWALSRALELDAFLAWTQLPAVKLAEWGIVVALAAHFGGGLRVLALEFLPWHDWQKALAAAVAAVTLAVGLVLALAL
;
A
#
# COMPACT_ATOMS: atom_id res chain seq x y z
N MET A 1 -5.64 -14.28 0.07
CA MET A 1 -5.80 -12.94 0.70
C MET A 1 -5.10 -12.81 2.05
N ALA A 2 -5.16 -13.84 2.92
CA ALA A 2 -4.48 -13.77 4.22
C ALA A 2 -2.96 -13.52 4.08
N MET A 3 -2.33 -14.18 3.13
CA MET A 3 -0.90 -14.00 2.86
C MET A 3 -0.60 -12.57 2.38
N VAL A 4 -1.40 -12.05 1.47
CA VAL A 4 -1.25 -10.67 0.95
C VAL A 4 -1.40 -9.67 2.09
N HIS A 5 -2.38 -9.86 2.96
CA HIS A 5 -2.62 -8.99 4.10
C HIS A 5 -1.41 -9.01 5.07
N ARG A 6 -0.88 -10.18 5.37
CA ARG A 6 0.29 -10.32 6.25
C ARG A 6 1.55 -9.69 5.66
N VAL A 7 1.84 -10.01 4.40
CA VAL A 7 3.04 -9.49 3.72
C VAL A 7 2.98 -7.97 3.62
N SER A 8 1.84 -7.42 3.22
CA SER A 8 1.66 -5.97 3.15
C SER A 8 1.77 -5.30 4.52
N GLY A 9 1.24 -5.93 5.56
CA GLY A 9 1.35 -5.44 6.93
C GLY A 9 2.78 -5.39 7.42
N ILE A 10 3.57 -6.43 7.16
CA ILE A 10 5.00 -6.46 7.51
C ILE A 10 5.77 -5.38 6.76
N ALA A 11 5.52 -5.23 5.45
CA ALA A 11 6.15 -4.21 4.64
C ALA A 11 5.85 -2.80 5.18
N LEU A 12 4.60 -2.53 5.54
CA LEU A 12 4.19 -1.24 6.10
C LEU A 12 4.82 -0.99 7.47
N ALA A 13 4.91 -2.03 8.31
CA ALA A 13 5.54 -1.91 9.63
C ALA A 13 7.04 -1.58 9.52
N LEU A 14 7.73 -2.19 8.57
CA LEU A 14 9.14 -1.89 8.30
C LEU A 14 9.32 -0.49 7.71
N PHE A 15 8.33 0.00 7.00
CA PHE A 15 8.34 1.34 6.41
C PHE A 15 8.20 2.45 7.46
N LEU A 16 7.51 2.21 8.57
CA LEU A 16 7.22 3.27 9.56
C LEU A 16 8.47 4.02 10.04
N PRO A 17 9.58 3.36 10.46
CA PRO A 17 10.78 4.09 10.86
C PRO A 17 11.35 4.94 9.72
N LEU A 18 11.33 4.41 8.50
CA LEU A 18 11.79 5.13 7.31
C LEU A 18 10.90 6.35 7.04
N HIS A 19 9.58 6.20 7.19
CA HIS A 19 8.63 7.28 7.01
C HIS A 19 8.87 8.42 8.01
N PHE A 20 9.08 8.11 9.28
CA PHE A 20 9.40 9.12 10.30
C PHE A 20 10.73 9.80 10.02
N TRP A 21 11.73 9.04 9.58
CA TRP A 21 13.00 9.61 9.17
C TRP A 21 12.82 10.59 8.00
N ALA A 22 12.09 10.21 6.97
CA ALA A 22 11.82 11.05 5.82
C ALA A 22 11.06 12.32 6.20
N LEU A 23 10.08 12.22 7.11
CA LEU A 23 9.35 13.39 7.61
C LEU A 23 10.28 14.36 8.37
N SER A 24 11.25 13.84 9.12
CA SER A 24 12.22 14.68 9.83
C SER A 24 13.10 15.48 8.86
N ARG A 25 13.32 14.95 7.63
CA ARG A 25 14.10 15.62 6.59
C ARG A 25 13.31 16.64 5.78
N ALA A 26 11.98 16.63 5.92
CA ALA A 26 11.13 17.57 5.18
C ALA A 26 11.42 19.04 5.51
N LEU A 27 12.02 19.32 6.69
CA LEU A 27 12.47 20.67 7.07
C LEU A 27 13.64 21.16 6.21
N GLU A 28 14.40 20.27 5.60
CA GLU A 28 15.47 20.57 4.65
C GLU A 28 14.89 20.42 3.23
N LEU A 29 14.01 21.35 2.84
CA LEU A 29 13.15 21.19 1.68
C LEU A 29 13.88 20.87 0.38
N ASP A 30 14.96 21.61 0.07
CA ASP A 30 15.69 21.41 -1.19
C ASP A 30 16.34 20.03 -1.26
N ALA A 31 16.98 19.60 -0.18
CA ALA A 31 17.59 18.28 -0.10
C ALA A 31 16.54 17.18 -0.14
N PHE A 32 15.40 17.38 0.55
CA PHE A 32 14.29 16.45 0.55
C PHE A 32 13.70 16.28 -0.85
N LEU A 33 13.43 17.37 -1.55
CA LEU A 33 12.88 17.31 -2.91
C LEU A 33 13.85 16.63 -3.88
N ALA A 34 15.15 16.90 -3.78
CA ALA A 34 16.15 16.23 -4.61
C ALA A 34 16.15 14.71 -4.32
N TRP A 35 16.06 14.33 -3.06
CA TRP A 35 16.00 12.92 -2.65
C TRP A 35 14.77 12.22 -3.24
N THR A 36 13.60 12.86 -3.23
CA THR A 36 12.36 12.27 -3.75
C THR A 36 12.38 12.09 -5.27
N GLN A 37 13.30 12.74 -5.98
CA GLN A 37 13.45 12.56 -7.43
C GLN A 37 14.30 11.33 -7.81
N LEU A 38 14.97 10.70 -6.86
CA LEU A 38 15.77 9.50 -7.13
C LEU A 38 14.84 8.34 -7.56
N PRO A 39 15.20 7.59 -8.61
CA PRO A 39 14.37 6.48 -9.08
C PRO A 39 14.08 5.43 -8.00
N ALA A 40 15.05 5.14 -7.14
CA ALA A 40 14.87 4.19 -6.04
C ALA A 40 13.81 4.66 -5.05
N VAL A 41 13.77 5.96 -4.74
CA VAL A 41 12.79 6.55 -3.82
C VAL A 41 11.40 6.52 -4.45
N LYS A 42 11.29 6.86 -5.74
CA LYS A 42 10.01 6.77 -6.46
C LYS A 42 9.46 5.36 -6.48
N LEU A 43 10.32 4.37 -6.70
CA LEU A 43 9.93 2.97 -6.66
C LEU A 43 9.45 2.55 -5.26
N ALA A 44 10.14 3.02 -4.22
CA ALA A 44 9.74 2.77 -2.83
C ALA A 44 8.38 3.39 -2.52
N GLU A 45 8.12 4.62 -2.95
CA GLU A 45 6.82 5.30 -2.79
C GLU A 45 5.71 4.50 -3.47
N TRP A 46 5.95 4.09 -4.71
CA TRP A 46 5.00 3.26 -5.44
C TRP A 46 4.69 1.97 -4.70
N GLY A 47 5.73 1.26 -4.27
CA GLY A 47 5.59 -0.01 -3.54
C GLY A 47 4.80 0.15 -2.25
N ILE A 48 5.05 1.23 -1.50
CA ILE A 48 4.35 1.49 -0.24
C ILE A 48 2.87 1.80 -0.46
N VAL A 49 2.53 2.58 -1.49
CA VAL A 49 1.12 2.88 -1.80
C VAL A 49 0.39 1.62 -2.22
N VAL A 50 1.02 0.77 -3.05
CA VAL A 50 0.44 -0.52 -3.45
C VAL A 50 0.26 -1.42 -2.23
N ALA A 51 1.26 -1.50 -1.36
CA ALA A 51 1.17 -2.29 -0.13
C ALA A 51 0.06 -1.79 0.79
N LEU A 52 -0.10 -0.48 0.91
CA LEU A 52 -1.17 0.14 1.71
C LEU A 52 -2.55 -0.21 1.15
N ALA A 53 -2.73 -0.10 -0.17
CA ALA A 53 -3.98 -0.44 -0.82
C ALA A 53 -4.33 -1.92 -0.64
N ALA A 54 -3.35 -2.80 -0.83
CA ALA A 54 -3.53 -4.24 -0.65
C ALA A 54 -3.84 -4.60 0.80
N HIS A 55 -3.15 -3.98 1.75
CA HIS A 55 -3.36 -4.21 3.18
C HIS A 55 -4.74 -3.74 3.62
N PHE A 56 -5.14 -2.55 3.20
CA PHE A 56 -6.46 -2.00 3.52
C PHE A 56 -7.57 -2.87 2.93
N GLY A 57 -7.46 -3.22 1.64
CA GLY A 57 -8.45 -4.06 0.97
C GLY A 57 -8.52 -5.46 1.57
N GLY A 58 -7.37 -6.08 1.84
CA GLY A 58 -7.29 -7.38 2.50
C GLY A 58 -7.87 -7.35 3.90
N GLY A 59 -7.61 -6.27 4.64
CA GLY A 59 -8.17 -6.05 5.97
C GLY A 59 -9.68 -5.91 5.97
N LEU A 60 -10.24 -5.17 5.00
CA LEU A 60 -11.69 -5.07 4.83
C LEU A 60 -12.31 -6.43 4.56
N ARG A 61 -11.67 -7.26 3.74
CA ARG A 61 -12.14 -8.61 3.45
C ARG A 61 -12.13 -9.47 4.72
N VAL A 62 -11.07 -9.40 5.52
CA VAL A 62 -10.98 -10.14 6.80
C VAL A 62 -12.08 -9.71 7.75
N LEU A 63 -12.33 -8.40 7.88
CA LEU A 63 -13.42 -7.88 8.71
C LEU A 63 -14.77 -8.36 8.21
N ALA A 64 -14.99 -8.39 6.90
CA ALA A 64 -16.23 -8.89 6.32
C ALA A 64 -16.43 -10.38 6.62
N LEU A 65 -15.37 -11.18 6.57
CA LEU A 65 -15.44 -12.60 6.91
C LEU A 65 -15.79 -12.84 8.39
N GLU A 66 -15.31 -11.96 9.28
CA GLU A 66 -15.55 -12.11 10.72
C GLU A 66 -16.94 -11.62 11.14
N PHE A 67 -17.46 -10.57 10.53
CA PHE A 67 -18.68 -9.92 10.99
C PHE A 67 -19.90 -10.15 10.11
N LEU A 68 -19.71 -10.66 8.89
CA LEU A 68 -20.79 -10.91 7.95
C LEU A 68 -20.92 -12.41 7.65
N PRO A 69 -22.14 -12.92 7.37
CA PRO A 69 -22.31 -14.31 6.96
C PRO A 69 -21.54 -14.62 5.68
N TRP A 70 -21.05 -15.87 5.58
CA TRP A 70 -20.39 -16.33 4.38
C TRP A 70 -21.37 -16.41 3.21
N HIS A 71 -20.97 -15.83 2.07
CA HIS A 71 -21.70 -15.89 0.81
C HIS A 71 -20.73 -15.94 -0.37
N ASP A 72 -21.24 -16.25 -1.56
CA ASP A 72 -20.45 -16.31 -2.79
C ASP A 72 -19.83 -14.98 -3.17
N TRP A 73 -20.30 -13.86 -2.62
CA TRP A 73 -19.74 -12.53 -2.86
C TRP A 73 -18.28 -12.40 -2.38
N GLN A 74 -17.77 -13.34 -1.58
CA GLN A 74 -16.38 -13.32 -1.11
C GLN A 74 -15.38 -13.36 -2.28
N LYS A 75 -15.67 -14.13 -3.33
CA LYS A 75 -14.82 -14.17 -4.51
C LYS A 75 -14.86 -12.84 -5.26
N ALA A 76 -16.03 -12.25 -5.39
CA ALA A 76 -16.20 -10.94 -6.03
C ALA A 76 -15.48 -9.87 -5.24
N LEU A 77 -15.54 -9.90 -3.91
CA LEU A 77 -14.82 -8.95 -3.06
C LEU A 77 -13.31 -9.08 -3.21
N ALA A 78 -12.78 -10.31 -3.22
CA ALA A 78 -11.35 -10.54 -3.44
C ALA A 78 -10.90 -10.04 -4.81
N ALA A 79 -11.70 -10.29 -5.86
CA ALA A 79 -11.43 -9.78 -7.20
C ALA A 79 -11.46 -8.27 -7.27
N ALA A 80 -12.43 -7.63 -6.60
CA ALA A 80 -12.53 -6.17 -6.53
C ALA A 80 -11.32 -5.56 -5.83
N VAL A 81 -10.87 -6.13 -4.70
CA VAL A 81 -9.68 -5.68 -3.99
C VAL A 81 -8.45 -5.77 -4.88
N ALA A 82 -8.27 -6.91 -5.57
CA ALA A 82 -7.15 -7.09 -6.50
C ALA A 82 -7.19 -6.07 -7.64
N ALA A 83 -8.36 -5.86 -8.23
CA ALA A 83 -8.54 -4.90 -9.32
C ALA A 83 -8.24 -3.47 -8.88
N VAL A 84 -8.72 -3.05 -7.73
CA VAL A 84 -8.47 -1.71 -7.17
C VAL A 84 -6.98 -1.53 -6.88
N THR A 85 -6.33 -2.53 -6.29
CA THR A 85 -4.90 -2.47 -5.98
C THR A 85 -4.06 -2.34 -7.25
N LEU A 86 -4.39 -3.12 -8.27
CA LEU A 86 -3.70 -3.03 -9.58
C LEU A 86 -3.94 -1.69 -10.25
N ALA A 87 -5.17 -1.18 -10.20
CA ALA A 87 -5.50 0.13 -10.77
C ALA A 87 -4.74 1.25 -10.07
N VAL A 88 -4.68 1.25 -8.75
CA VAL A 88 -3.92 2.23 -7.97
C VAL A 88 -2.44 2.15 -8.32
N GLY A 89 -1.87 0.94 -8.38
CA GLY A 89 -0.48 0.74 -8.73
C GLY A 89 -0.16 1.25 -10.13
N LEU A 90 -1.01 0.97 -11.10
CA LEU A 90 -0.82 1.42 -12.48
C LEU A 90 -0.90 2.93 -12.61
N VAL A 91 -1.93 3.54 -12.03
CA VAL A 91 -2.13 4.99 -12.07
C VAL A 91 -0.95 5.71 -11.42
N LEU A 92 -0.51 5.23 -10.26
CA LEU A 92 0.64 5.82 -9.57
C LEU A 92 1.94 5.64 -10.37
N ALA A 93 2.15 4.48 -10.98
CA ALA A 93 3.31 4.23 -11.82
C ALA A 93 3.38 5.19 -13.01
N LEU A 94 2.23 5.49 -13.62
CA LEU A 94 2.16 6.45 -14.73
C LEU A 94 2.38 7.89 -14.25
N ALA A 95 2.05 8.20 -13.01
CA ALA A 95 2.22 9.54 -12.43
C ALA A 95 3.65 9.81 -11.94
N LEU A 96 4.40 8.77 -11.64
CA LEU A 96 5.80 8.87 -11.22
C LEU A 96 6.72 9.05 -12.44
#